data_7a01a3cf90bfcfa0c23faa00c934ffb0
#
_entry.id   7a01a3cf90bfcfa0c23faa00c934ffb0
#
_cell.length_a   1.000
_cell.length_b   1.000
_cell.length_c   1.000
_cell.angle_alpha   90.00
_cell.angle_beta   90.00
_cell.angle_gamma   90.00
#
_symmetry.space_group_name_H-M   'P 1'
#
loop_
_entity.id
_entity.type
_entity.pdbx_description
1 polymer ?
#
loop_
_entity_poly.entity_id
_entity_poly.type
_entity_poly.pdbx_seq_one_letter_code
_entity_poly.pdbx_strand_id
1 'polypeptide(L)'
;MTNKPTEKNNKLKSALLRSHRATQTSDSAFSEQVGGDWYKKLKIQPLDYCMDNNFNACQTKVIKYISRYNYKWKDKKRQIEDLEKGKHVIDMLIEKIKEK
;
A
#
# COMPACT_ATOMS: atom_id res chain seq x y z
N MET A 1 25.66 10.80 11.28
CA MET A 1 25.40 10.78 11.24
C MET A 1 25.50 10.57 11.08
N THR A 2 25.00 10.50 10.93
CA THR A 2 24.71 10.47 10.64
C THR A 2 24.58 10.13 10.41
N ASN A 3 24.36 10.12 10.29
CA ASN A 3 23.87 9.90 9.97
C ASN A 3 23.78 9.63 9.62
N LYS A 4 23.98 9.54 9.35
CA LYS A 4 23.63 9.50 9.07
C LYS A 4 23.41 9.70 8.82
N PRO A 5 23.80 9.74 8.89
CA PRO A 5 23.07 10.07 8.62
C PRO A 5 22.80 9.76 7.95
N THR A 6 23.82 9.16 8.37
CA THR A 6 23.37 9.21 7.10
C THR A 6 22.44 8.14 6.68
N GLU A 7 22.76 6.86 6.90
CA GLU A 7 21.73 5.91 6.68
C GLU A 7 20.60 6.13 7.64
N LYS A 8 20.97 6.40 8.83
CA LYS A 8 19.99 6.83 9.82
C LYS A 8 19.36 8.14 9.39
N ASN A 9 20.16 9.03 8.85
CA ASN A 9 19.63 10.29 8.36
C ASN A 9 18.69 10.07 7.19
N ASN A 10 18.94 9.06 6.36
CA ASN A 10 18.04 8.77 5.27
C ASN A 10 16.70 8.29 5.78
N LYS A 11 16.69 7.53 6.83
CA LYS A 11 15.44 7.12 7.45
C LYS A 11 14.69 8.30 8.01
N LEU A 12 15.41 9.21 8.66
CA LEU A 12 14.76 10.40 9.18
C LEU A 12 14.22 11.26 8.06
N LYS A 13 14.97 11.36 6.97
CA LYS A 13 14.49 12.11 5.81
C LYS A 13 13.23 11.48 5.24
N SER A 14 13.18 10.17 5.18
CA SER A 14 12.00 9.50 4.68
C SER A 14 10.79 9.80 5.56
N ALA A 15 10.98 9.78 6.86
CA ALA A 15 9.88 10.09 7.78
C ALA A 15 9.43 11.53 7.60
N LEU A 16 10.36 12.45 7.44
CA LEU A 16 10.02 13.84 7.20
C LEU A 16 9.29 14.02 5.89
N LEU A 17 9.75 13.32 4.87
CA LEU A 17 9.10 13.40 3.56
C LEU A 17 7.68 12.86 3.63
N ARG A 18 7.45 11.81 4.38
CA ARG A 18 6.10 11.31 4.56
C ARG A 18 5.21 12.31 5.27
N SER A 19 5.77 12.99 6.25
CA SER A 19 5.01 14.05 6.91
C SER A 19 4.65 15.16 5.94
N HIS A 20 5.61 15.52 5.10
CA HIS A 20 5.36 16.52 4.08
C HIS A 20 4.30 16.06 3.10
N ARG A 21 4.34 14.78 2.72
CA ARG A 21 3.32 14.25 1.83
C ARG A 21 1.93 14.35 2.42
N ALA A 22 1.84 14.17 3.72
CA ALA A 22 0.54 14.26 4.39
C ALA A 22 -0.05 15.65 4.29
N THR A 23 0.79 16.66 4.07
CA THR A 23 0.33 18.04 3.96
C THR A 23 0.52 18.61 2.56
N GLN A 24 0.87 17.78 1.60
CA GLN A 24 1.11 18.26 0.25
C GLN A 24 -0.15 18.72 -0.43
N THR A 25 0.08 19.57 -1.42
CA THR A 25 -1.02 20.08 -2.23
C THR A 25 -1.49 19.01 -3.21
N SER A 26 -2.48 19.38 -4.03
CA SER A 26 -3.02 18.47 -5.03
C SER A 26 -2.04 18.13 -6.14
N ASP A 27 -0.84 18.75 -6.15
CA ASP A 27 0.16 18.47 -7.17
C ASP A 27 0.85 17.12 -6.95
N SER A 28 0.73 16.56 -5.77
CA SER A 28 1.38 15.28 -5.47
C SER A 28 0.72 14.15 -6.23
N ALA A 29 1.54 13.22 -6.75
CA ALA A 29 1.01 12.03 -7.40
C ALA A 29 0.10 11.23 -6.46
N PHE A 30 0.37 11.31 -5.16
CA PHE A 30 -0.44 10.58 -4.19
C PHE A 30 -1.80 11.22 -3.96
N SER A 31 -2.00 12.44 -4.43
CA SER A 31 -3.31 13.07 -4.31
C SER A 31 -4.16 12.87 -5.55
N GLU A 32 -3.59 12.30 -6.62
CA GLU A 32 -4.33 12.01 -7.84
C GLU A 32 -4.95 10.62 -7.77
N GLN A 33 -6.10 10.47 -8.39
CA GLN A 33 -6.84 9.22 -8.36
C GLN A 33 -7.13 8.77 -9.78
N VAL A 34 -6.60 7.60 -10.12
CA VAL A 34 -6.90 6.99 -11.41
C VAL A 34 -7.68 5.71 -11.13
N GLY A 35 -8.87 5.62 -11.68
CA GLY A 35 -9.68 4.42 -11.52
C GLY A 35 -10.51 4.37 -10.26
N GLY A 36 -10.69 5.51 -9.58
CA GLY A 36 -11.52 5.58 -8.39
C GLY A 36 -10.87 6.39 -7.30
N ASP A 37 -11.63 6.67 -6.27
CA ASP A 37 -11.15 7.52 -5.18
C ASP A 37 -11.21 6.83 -3.83
N TRP A 38 -11.27 5.52 -3.81
CA TRP A 38 -11.45 4.78 -2.57
C TRP A 38 -10.28 4.96 -1.60
N TYR A 39 -9.06 5.10 -2.11
CA TYR A 39 -7.91 5.19 -1.21
C TYR A 39 -7.75 6.57 -0.59
N LYS A 40 -8.50 7.56 -1.05
CA LYS A 40 -8.50 8.87 -0.38
C LYS A 40 -9.14 8.81 0.99
N LYS A 41 -9.93 7.77 1.24
CA LYS A 41 -10.59 7.58 2.53
C LYS A 41 -9.67 6.98 3.56
N LEU A 42 -8.48 6.53 3.16
CA LEU A 42 -7.53 5.93 4.07
C LEU A 42 -6.51 6.98 4.48
N LYS A 43 -6.06 6.92 5.73
CA LYS A 43 -5.06 7.86 6.23
C LYS A 43 -3.75 7.74 5.47
N ILE A 44 -3.36 6.52 5.14
CA ILE A 44 -2.16 6.25 4.37
C ILE A 44 -2.59 5.38 3.21
N GLN A 45 -2.24 5.80 2.00
CA GLN A 45 -2.58 5.01 0.83
C GLN A 45 -1.83 3.68 0.88
N PRO A 46 -2.51 2.58 0.54
CA PRO A 46 -1.88 1.26 0.61
C PRO A 46 -0.59 1.16 -0.19
N LEU A 47 -0.56 1.75 -1.39
CA LEU A 47 0.64 1.68 -2.22
C LEU A 47 1.80 2.41 -1.57
N ASP A 48 1.55 3.58 -1.00
CA ASP A 48 2.58 4.34 -0.30
C ASP A 48 3.13 3.53 0.88
N TYR A 49 2.24 2.95 1.65
CA TYR A 49 2.62 2.10 2.78
C TYR A 49 3.48 0.92 2.33
N CYS A 50 3.09 0.27 1.25
CA CYS A 50 3.83 -0.88 0.76
C CYS A 50 5.20 -0.49 0.23
N MET A 51 5.29 0.63 -0.49
CA MET A 51 6.55 1.08 -1.03
C MET A 51 7.53 1.48 0.09
N ASP A 52 7.01 2.18 1.09
CA ASP A 52 7.86 2.62 2.20
C ASP A 52 8.37 1.43 3.02
N ASN A 53 7.65 0.34 3.03
CA ASN A 53 8.04 -0.86 3.77
C ASN A 53 8.77 -1.88 2.91
N ASN A 54 8.98 -1.58 1.64
CA ASN A 54 9.68 -2.47 0.71
C ASN A 54 9.01 -3.84 0.61
N PHE A 55 7.69 -3.85 0.58
CA PHE A 55 6.94 -5.09 0.44
C PHE A 55 7.07 -5.64 -0.98
N ASN A 56 7.05 -6.97 -1.09
CA ASN A 56 7.09 -7.57 -2.42
C ASN A 56 5.72 -7.47 -3.10
N ALA A 57 5.66 -7.93 -4.35
CA ALA A 57 4.45 -7.79 -5.14
C ALA A 57 3.27 -8.52 -4.52
N CYS A 58 3.51 -9.70 -3.96
CA CYS A 58 2.42 -10.47 -3.35
C CYS A 58 1.87 -9.77 -2.12
N GLN A 59 2.75 -9.27 -1.26
CA GLN A 59 2.32 -8.52 -0.08
C GLN A 59 1.51 -7.32 -0.50
N THR A 60 1.98 -6.61 -1.52
CA THR A 60 1.31 -5.40 -1.97
C THR A 60 -0.08 -5.69 -2.51
N LYS A 61 -0.22 -6.77 -3.28
CA LYS A 61 -1.52 -7.14 -3.83
C LYS A 61 -2.51 -7.52 -2.74
N VAL A 62 -2.06 -8.29 -1.75
CA VAL A 62 -2.96 -8.70 -0.66
C VAL A 62 -3.41 -7.47 0.12
N ILE A 63 -2.48 -6.58 0.44
CA ILE A 63 -2.82 -5.38 1.19
C ILE A 63 -3.80 -4.53 0.40
N LYS A 64 -3.61 -4.43 -0.91
CA LYS A 64 -4.53 -3.69 -1.76
C LYS A 64 -5.95 -4.24 -1.66
N TYR A 65 -6.10 -5.55 -1.83
CA TYR A 65 -7.43 -6.14 -1.83
C TYR A 65 -8.10 -6.04 -0.47
N ILE A 66 -7.36 -6.30 0.61
CA ILE A 66 -7.95 -6.27 1.94
C ILE A 66 -8.29 -4.83 2.37
N SER A 67 -7.55 -3.85 1.83
CA SER A 67 -7.79 -2.45 2.19
C SER A 67 -8.97 -1.85 1.45
N ARG A 68 -9.26 -2.33 0.24
CA ARG A 68 -10.23 -1.65 -0.60
C ARG A 68 -11.59 -2.31 -0.68
N TYR A 69 -11.71 -3.58 -0.32
CA TYR A 69 -12.92 -4.33 -0.65
C TYR A 69 -14.18 -3.65 -0.15
N ASN A 70 -14.15 -3.04 1.02
CA ASN A 70 -15.33 -2.40 1.58
C ASN A 70 -15.44 -0.92 1.23
N TYR A 71 -14.37 -0.30 0.75
CA TYR A 71 -14.42 1.09 0.32
C TYR A 71 -14.75 1.21 -1.16
N LYS A 72 -14.25 0.28 -1.96
CA LYS A 72 -14.45 0.37 -3.40
C LYS A 72 -15.79 -0.22 -3.84
N TRP A 73 -16.22 -1.29 -3.21
CA TRP A 73 -17.41 -2.01 -3.63
C TRP A 73 -18.48 -1.96 -2.57
N LYS A 74 -19.71 -1.73 -2.99
CA LYS A 74 -20.84 -1.74 -2.07
C LYS A 74 -21.62 -3.04 -2.12
N ASP A 75 -21.52 -3.78 -3.23
CA ASP A 75 -22.25 -5.04 -3.35
C ASP A 75 -21.37 -6.18 -2.84
N LYS A 76 -22.02 -7.12 -2.19
CA LYS A 76 -21.34 -8.23 -1.55
C LYS A 76 -20.56 -9.09 -2.53
N LYS A 77 -21.09 -9.24 -3.73
CA LYS A 77 -20.44 -10.09 -4.72
C LYS A 77 -19.04 -9.59 -5.04
N ARG A 78 -18.91 -8.30 -5.27
CA ARG A 78 -17.61 -7.71 -5.62
C ARG A 78 -16.68 -7.65 -4.43
N GLN A 79 -17.24 -7.45 -3.23
CA GLN A 79 -16.44 -7.50 -2.02
C GLN A 79 -15.81 -8.88 -1.85
N ILE A 80 -16.61 -9.92 -2.07
CA ILE A 80 -16.15 -11.29 -1.96
C ILE A 80 -15.10 -11.58 -3.02
N GLU A 81 -15.31 -11.08 -4.24
CA GLU A 81 -14.33 -11.27 -5.32
C GLU A 81 -12.97 -10.70 -4.95
N ASP A 82 -12.94 -9.49 -4.38
CA ASP A 82 -11.68 -8.90 -3.95
C ASP A 82 -11.00 -9.76 -2.89
N LEU A 83 -11.78 -10.25 -1.93
CA LEU A 83 -11.21 -11.09 -0.88
C LEU A 83 -10.72 -12.41 -1.42
N GLU A 84 -11.44 -12.98 -2.39
CA GLU A 84 -10.98 -14.22 -3.04
C GLU A 84 -9.69 -13.99 -3.81
N LYS A 85 -9.55 -12.84 -4.45
CA LYS A 85 -8.31 -12.52 -5.14
C LYS A 85 -7.14 -12.43 -4.17
N GLY A 86 -7.35 -11.80 -3.04
CA GLY A 86 -6.31 -11.72 -2.01
C GLY A 86 -5.94 -13.09 -1.49
N LYS A 87 -6.94 -13.93 -1.25
CA LYS A 87 -6.73 -15.28 -0.79
C LYS A 87 -5.92 -16.09 -1.79
N HIS A 88 -6.22 -15.92 -3.09
CA HIS A 88 -5.49 -16.62 -4.14
C HIS A 88 -4.01 -16.21 -4.16
N VAL A 89 -3.73 -14.92 -3.99
CA VAL A 89 -2.35 -14.46 -3.96
C VAL A 89 -1.61 -15.06 -2.75
N ILE A 90 -2.29 -15.16 -1.62
CA ILE A 90 -1.70 -15.78 -0.44
C ILE A 90 -1.38 -17.25 -0.72
N ASP A 91 -2.29 -17.97 -1.38
CA ASP A 91 -2.05 -19.36 -1.73
C ASP A 91 -0.83 -19.50 -2.63
N MET A 92 -0.69 -18.61 -3.60
CA MET A 92 0.46 -18.62 -4.49
C MET A 92 1.76 -18.38 -3.72
N LEU A 93 1.73 -17.47 -2.76
CA LEU A 93 2.90 -17.17 -1.97
C LEU A 93 3.29 -18.38 -1.10
N ILE A 94 2.31 -19.04 -0.52
CA ILE A 94 2.56 -20.24 0.27
C ILE A 94 3.23 -21.31 -0.59
N GLU A 95 2.75 -21.49 -1.80
CA GLU A 95 3.34 -22.47 -2.72
C GLU A 95 4.80 -22.15 -3.00
N LYS A 96 5.09 -20.88 -3.25
CA LYS A 96 6.46 -20.47 -3.54
C LYS A 96 7.39 -20.73 -2.35
N ILE A 97 6.92 -20.49 -1.16
CA ILE A 97 7.72 -20.73 0.03
C ILE A 97 7.97 -22.21 0.22
N LYS A 98 6.97 -23.04 -0.06
CA LYS A 98 7.13 -24.48 0.07
C LYS A 98 8.11 -25.07 -0.93
N GLU A 99 8.27 -24.42 -2.08
CA GLU A 99 9.21 -24.87 -3.09
C GLU A 99 10.65 -24.65 -2.69
N LYS A 100 10.90 -23.80 -1.74
CA LYS A 100 12.28 -23.52 -1.28
C LYS A 100 12.69 -24.49 -0.14
#